data_68ae4167b5ec9c078c37410909a1f5ff
#
_entry.id   68ae4167b5ec9c078c37410909a1f5ff
#
_cell.length_a   1.000
_cell.length_b   1.000
_cell.length_c   1.000
_cell.angle_alpha   90.00
_cell.angle_beta   90.00
_cell.angle_gamma   90.00
#
_symmetry.space_group_name_H-M   'P 1'
#
loop_
_entity.id
_entity.type
_entity.pdbx_description
1 polymer ?
#
loop_
_entity_poly.entity_id
_entity_poly.type
_entity_poly.pdbx_seq_one_letter_code
_entity_poly.pdbx_strand_id
1 'polypeptide(L)'
;MKKLISLFLALMLAILAIPALAEDAQDPDMAFDPDIDPDFLVGAWESWTGNPLEIPDDVKYIFDRATDELIGEPYNYEAIAILGTQVVAGTNYCFLCRKISYETGETIGYTLVYVFYSLNDDVELLNEQDIVFAPDATSPKVAESTDANGEILPGAWVNWAADPLDIPENVKAAFDKAMEGLVGCTYEPIAILGTQVVAGANYCLLCKTTVVTPDAPVSYTLVYIYEALDGTAEILRIQDIVFDAFPAENG
;
A
#
# COMPACT_ATOMS: atom_id res chain seq x y z
N MET A 1 17.64 39.59 -13.68
CA MET A 1 17.07 38.90 -12.50
C MET A 1 16.13 39.82 -11.75
N LYS A 2 15.14 40.44 -12.40
CA LYS A 2 14.11 41.31 -11.77
C LYS A 2 12.72 41.18 -12.40
N LYS A 3 12.40 40.07 -13.08
CA LYS A 3 11.09 39.88 -13.76
C LYS A 3 10.35 38.59 -13.37
N LEU A 4 10.80 37.84 -12.35
CA LEU A 4 10.15 36.60 -11.92
C LEU A 4 9.43 36.70 -10.56
N ILE A 5 9.40 37.87 -9.91
CA ILE A 5 8.75 38.02 -8.59
C ILE A 5 7.34 38.65 -8.70
N SER A 6 6.96 39.09 -9.90
CA SER A 6 5.63 39.77 -10.09
C SER A 6 4.48 38.85 -10.47
N LEU A 7 4.69 37.55 -10.66
CA LEU A 7 3.62 36.64 -11.08
C LEU A 7 3.01 35.82 -9.92
N PHE A 8 3.64 35.84 -8.74
CA PHE A 8 3.13 35.10 -7.58
C PHE A 8 2.25 35.94 -6.64
N LEU A 9 2.14 37.25 -6.85
CA LEU A 9 1.31 38.12 -5.99
C LEU A 9 -0.08 38.43 -6.56
N ALA A 10 -0.38 37.99 -7.78
CA ALA A 10 -1.67 38.24 -8.42
C ALA A 10 -2.71 37.10 -8.26
N LEU A 11 -2.35 35.97 -7.60
CA LEU A 11 -3.25 34.82 -7.43
C LEU A 11 -3.84 34.72 -6.02
N MET A 12 -3.60 35.69 -5.13
CA MET A 12 -4.11 35.68 -3.75
C MET A 12 -5.22 36.71 -3.48
N LEU A 13 -5.82 37.32 -4.50
CA LEU A 13 -6.88 38.35 -4.29
C LEU A 13 -8.18 38.10 -5.06
N ALA A 14 -8.50 36.85 -5.37
CA ALA A 14 -9.76 36.49 -6.04
C ALA A 14 -10.67 35.55 -5.21
N ILE A 15 -10.58 35.59 -3.88
CA ILE A 15 -11.53 34.92 -2.99
C ILE A 15 -12.22 35.95 -2.14
N LEU A 16 -13.16 36.71 -2.73
CA LEU A 16 -14.21 37.45 -2.01
C LEU A 16 -15.23 37.97 -3.02
N ALA A 17 -16.13 37.10 -3.46
CA ALA A 17 -17.49 37.42 -3.90
C ALA A 17 -18.22 36.11 -4.26
N ILE A 18 -18.72 35.42 -3.27
CA ILE A 18 -19.81 34.44 -3.47
C ILE A 18 -21.09 35.23 -3.23
N PRO A 19 -21.93 35.48 -4.25
CA PRO A 19 -23.29 36.00 -3.99
C PRO A 19 -24.10 34.88 -3.32
N ALA A 20 -24.71 35.19 -2.18
CA ALA A 20 -25.76 34.40 -1.58
C ALA A 20 -26.96 34.35 -2.54
N LEU A 21 -27.26 33.19 -3.09
CA LEU A 21 -28.49 32.77 -3.77
C LEU A 21 -28.40 31.23 -3.84
N ALA A 22 -29.17 30.46 -3.19
CA ALA A 22 -30.59 30.32 -3.02
C ALA A 22 -30.83 29.39 -1.82
N GLU A 23 -31.60 29.87 -0.86
CA GLU A 23 -32.52 29.04 -0.12
C GLU A 23 -33.56 28.56 -1.14
N ASP A 24 -33.52 27.25 -1.49
CA ASP A 24 -34.76 26.57 -1.86
C ASP A 24 -34.61 25.04 -1.77
N ALA A 25 -35.63 24.47 -1.14
CA ALA A 25 -35.98 23.06 -1.12
C ALA A 25 -35.06 22.13 -0.30
N GLN A 26 -35.09 22.27 1.02
CA GLN A 26 -35.08 21.10 1.87
C GLN A 26 -36.34 20.29 1.56
N ASP A 27 -36.18 19.16 0.90
CA ASP A 27 -37.21 18.13 0.86
C ASP A 27 -37.35 17.56 2.27
N PRO A 28 -38.48 17.79 2.96
CA PRO A 28 -38.65 17.38 4.36
C PRO A 28 -38.82 15.87 4.53
N ASP A 29 -38.77 15.08 3.42
CA ASP A 29 -38.92 13.62 3.41
C ASP A 29 -37.61 12.85 3.28
N MET A 30 -36.45 13.50 3.20
CA MET A 30 -35.19 12.83 3.49
C MET A 30 -34.97 12.78 5.01
N ALA A 31 -35.81 11.97 5.69
CA ALA A 31 -35.52 11.59 7.06
C ALA A 31 -34.19 10.81 7.05
N PHE A 32 -33.21 11.36 7.77
CA PHE A 32 -31.96 10.65 8.11
C PHE A 32 -32.37 9.29 8.71
N ASP A 33 -32.07 8.21 7.99
CA ASP A 33 -32.29 6.86 8.48
C ASP A 33 -31.28 6.59 9.61
N PRO A 34 -31.69 6.53 10.88
CA PRO A 34 -30.77 6.29 11.98
C PRO A 34 -30.18 4.88 12.01
N ASP A 35 -30.66 3.98 11.13
CA ASP A 35 -30.15 2.61 10.99
C ASP A 35 -29.06 2.50 9.90
N ILE A 36 -28.73 3.60 9.18
CA ILE A 36 -27.52 3.63 8.36
C ILE A 36 -26.33 3.73 9.32
N ASP A 37 -25.55 2.66 9.38
CA ASP A 37 -24.29 2.62 10.12
C ASP A 37 -23.44 3.85 9.72
N PRO A 38 -23.16 4.79 10.65
CA PRO A 38 -22.39 5.99 10.33
C PRO A 38 -20.95 5.67 9.86
N ASP A 39 -20.50 4.42 10.04
CA ASP A 39 -19.20 3.94 9.57
C ASP A 39 -19.24 3.47 8.09
N PHE A 40 -20.42 3.38 7.48
CA PHE A 40 -20.52 3.10 6.04
C PHE A 40 -20.37 4.41 5.24
N LEU A 41 -19.15 4.93 5.21
CA LEU A 41 -18.78 6.04 4.33
C LEU A 41 -18.70 5.49 2.89
N VAL A 42 -19.72 5.75 2.09
CA VAL A 42 -19.68 5.49 0.63
C VAL A 42 -18.41 6.16 0.10
N GLY A 43 -17.52 5.34 -0.48
CA GLY A 43 -16.24 5.81 -1.00
C GLY A 43 -15.07 5.75 -0.02
N ALA A 44 -15.23 5.22 1.21
CA ALA A 44 -14.08 4.88 2.05
C ALA A 44 -13.43 3.57 1.60
N TRP A 45 -12.11 3.47 1.81
CA TRP A 45 -11.41 2.21 1.66
C TRP A 45 -11.73 1.29 2.84
N GLU A 46 -11.98 0.04 2.50
CA GLU A 46 -12.12 -1.05 3.46
C GLU A 46 -10.97 -2.05 3.28
N SER A 47 -10.31 -2.42 4.38
CA SER A 47 -9.29 -3.45 4.34
C SER A 47 -9.91 -4.80 4.00
N TRP A 48 -9.23 -5.59 3.16
CA TRP A 48 -9.67 -6.95 2.84
C TRP A 48 -9.63 -7.84 4.08
N THR A 49 -10.79 -8.32 4.52
CA THR A 49 -10.91 -9.10 5.76
C THR A 49 -10.70 -10.59 5.55
N GLY A 50 -10.85 -11.08 4.31
CA GLY A 50 -10.61 -12.47 3.92
C GLY A 50 -9.13 -12.87 3.99
N ASN A 51 -8.82 -14.04 3.43
CA ASN A 51 -7.43 -14.41 3.18
C ASN A 51 -6.87 -13.55 2.04
N PRO A 52 -5.88 -12.66 2.27
CA PRO A 52 -5.39 -11.77 1.24
C PRO A 52 -4.65 -12.48 0.10
N LEU A 53 -4.19 -13.72 0.33
CA LEU A 53 -3.50 -14.55 -0.67
C LEU A 53 -4.47 -15.29 -1.60
N GLU A 54 -5.74 -15.38 -1.23
CA GLU A 54 -6.80 -15.99 -2.04
C GLU A 54 -7.55 -14.91 -2.81
N ILE A 55 -6.90 -14.38 -3.86
CA ILE A 55 -7.55 -13.40 -4.75
C ILE A 55 -8.64 -14.13 -5.55
N PRO A 56 -9.93 -13.69 -5.47
CA PRO A 56 -11.01 -14.30 -6.25
C PRO A 56 -10.72 -14.25 -7.76
N ASP A 57 -11.14 -15.29 -8.50
CA ASP A 57 -10.84 -15.42 -9.93
C ASP A 57 -11.36 -14.24 -10.76
N ASP A 58 -12.52 -13.69 -10.44
CA ASP A 58 -13.11 -12.52 -11.08
C ASP A 58 -12.30 -11.24 -10.78
N VAL A 59 -11.81 -11.08 -9.56
CA VAL A 59 -10.95 -9.95 -9.17
C VAL A 59 -9.57 -10.08 -9.80
N LYS A 60 -9.03 -11.31 -9.87
CA LYS A 60 -7.78 -11.57 -10.60
C LYS A 60 -7.90 -11.24 -12.08
N TYR A 61 -9.02 -11.59 -12.72
CA TYR A 61 -9.29 -11.26 -14.11
C TYR A 61 -9.33 -9.74 -14.35
N ILE A 62 -9.92 -8.97 -13.40
CA ILE A 62 -9.92 -7.50 -13.45
C ILE A 62 -8.48 -6.97 -13.37
N PHE A 63 -7.67 -7.50 -12.43
CA PHE A 63 -6.27 -7.12 -12.28
C PHE A 63 -5.47 -7.40 -13.55
N ASP A 64 -5.59 -8.60 -14.11
CA ASP A 64 -4.88 -9.00 -15.33
C ASP A 64 -5.24 -8.06 -16.50
N ARG A 65 -6.51 -7.70 -16.68
CA ARG A 65 -6.95 -6.72 -17.70
C ARG A 65 -6.34 -5.33 -17.52
N ALA A 66 -6.29 -4.85 -16.26
CA ALA A 66 -5.75 -3.52 -15.96
C ALA A 66 -4.25 -3.44 -16.25
N THR A 67 -3.52 -4.54 -16.00
CA THR A 67 -2.07 -4.60 -16.16
C THR A 67 -1.61 -4.99 -17.57
N ASP A 68 -2.48 -5.64 -18.37
CA ASP A 68 -2.21 -5.95 -19.78
C ASP A 68 -2.03 -4.67 -20.64
N GLU A 69 -2.54 -3.53 -20.21
CA GLU A 69 -2.39 -2.24 -20.92
C GLU A 69 -1.01 -1.61 -20.75
N LEU A 70 -0.15 -2.13 -19.84
CA LEU A 70 1.22 -1.66 -19.61
C LEU A 70 2.20 -2.09 -20.72
N ILE A 71 1.73 -2.10 -21.96
CA ILE A 71 2.53 -2.48 -23.13
C ILE A 71 3.67 -1.47 -23.32
N GLY A 72 4.91 -1.92 -23.11
CA GLY A 72 6.10 -1.09 -23.31
C GLY A 72 6.89 -0.78 -22.04
N GLU A 73 6.34 -1.09 -20.87
CA GLU A 73 7.10 -1.05 -19.63
C GLU A 73 8.12 -2.18 -19.58
N PRO A 74 9.30 -1.99 -18.94
CA PRO A 74 10.35 -3.01 -18.88
C PRO A 74 10.08 -4.13 -17.86
N TYR A 75 8.88 -4.16 -17.25
CA TYR A 75 8.47 -5.08 -16.20
C TYR A 75 7.00 -5.47 -16.32
N ASN A 76 6.64 -6.55 -15.63
CA ASN A 76 5.25 -6.93 -15.37
C ASN A 76 4.97 -6.95 -13.87
N TYR A 77 3.67 -6.94 -13.55
CA TYR A 77 3.19 -7.13 -12.18
C TYR A 77 2.76 -8.57 -11.94
N GLU A 78 3.13 -9.06 -10.76
CA GLU A 78 2.57 -10.27 -10.18
C GLU A 78 1.83 -9.88 -8.91
N ALA A 79 0.50 -10.05 -8.90
CA ALA A 79 -0.31 -9.81 -7.72
C ALA A 79 0.01 -10.86 -6.65
N ILE A 80 0.45 -10.40 -5.47
CA ILE A 80 0.79 -11.25 -4.32
C ILE A 80 -0.40 -11.38 -3.39
N ALA A 81 -1.08 -10.24 -3.13
CA ALA A 81 -2.17 -10.18 -2.17
C ALA A 81 -3.16 -9.06 -2.54
N ILE A 82 -4.44 -9.27 -2.23
CA ILE A 82 -5.44 -8.21 -2.22
C ILE A 82 -5.49 -7.60 -0.82
N LEU A 83 -5.40 -6.27 -0.72
CA LEU A 83 -5.30 -5.57 0.56
C LEU A 83 -6.56 -4.79 0.92
N GLY A 84 -7.30 -4.30 -0.06
CA GLY A 84 -8.49 -3.50 0.21
C GLY A 84 -9.37 -3.27 -1.00
N THR A 85 -10.57 -2.78 -0.71
CA THR A 85 -11.57 -2.38 -1.70
C THR A 85 -12.17 -1.03 -1.33
N GLN A 86 -12.68 -0.31 -2.34
CA GLN A 86 -13.41 0.94 -2.16
C GLN A 86 -14.62 0.94 -3.09
N VAL A 87 -15.82 1.07 -2.52
CA VAL A 87 -17.06 1.15 -3.29
C VAL A 87 -17.28 2.59 -3.77
N VAL A 88 -17.35 2.75 -5.09
CA VAL A 88 -17.59 4.02 -5.80
C VAL A 88 -18.69 3.81 -6.85
N ALA A 89 -18.70 4.51 -7.97
CA ALA A 89 -19.53 4.14 -9.14
C ALA A 89 -18.93 2.90 -9.86
N GLY A 90 -18.64 1.86 -9.13
CA GLY A 90 -17.91 0.65 -9.44
C GLY A 90 -17.17 0.17 -8.19
N THR A 91 -16.00 -0.43 -8.38
CA THR A 91 -15.16 -0.87 -7.26
C THR A 91 -13.68 -0.58 -7.56
N ASN A 92 -13.01 0.05 -6.62
CA ASN A 92 -11.56 0.13 -6.62
C ASN A 92 -10.98 -1.04 -5.80
N TYR A 93 -9.90 -1.61 -6.28
CA TYR A 93 -9.14 -2.67 -5.63
C TYR A 93 -7.71 -2.19 -5.40
N CYS A 94 -7.12 -2.57 -4.25
CA CYS A 94 -5.70 -2.38 -3.97
C CYS A 94 -5.02 -3.73 -3.82
N PHE A 95 -3.96 -3.93 -4.60
CA PHE A 95 -3.13 -5.14 -4.58
C PHE A 95 -1.72 -4.81 -4.14
N LEU A 96 -1.10 -5.71 -3.34
CA LEU A 96 0.35 -5.77 -3.27
C LEU A 96 0.85 -6.57 -4.46
N CYS A 97 1.78 -5.99 -5.20
CA CYS A 97 2.38 -6.61 -6.39
C CYS A 97 3.90 -6.67 -6.28
N ARG A 98 4.47 -7.68 -6.92
CA ARG A 98 5.89 -7.78 -7.23
C ARG A 98 6.12 -7.27 -8.65
N LYS A 99 7.06 -6.34 -8.84
CA LYS A 99 7.55 -5.92 -10.15
C LYS A 99 8.65 -6.88 -10.61
N ILE A 100 8.47 -7.50 -11.76
CA ILE A 100 9.41 -8.46 -12.33
C ILE A 100 9.95 -7.90 -13.65
N SER A 101 11.28 -7.78 -13.76
CA SER A 101 11.93 -7.34 -14.98
C SER A 101 11.73 -8.34 -16.12
N TYR A 102 11.30 -7.87 -17.28
CA TYR A 102 11.23 -8.71 -18.49
C TYR A 102 12.62 -9.16 -18.99
N GLU A 103 13.65 -8.36 -18.72
CA GLU A 103 15.01 -8.65 -19.19
C GLU A 103 15.68 -9.75 -18.35
N THR A 104 15.56 -9.66 -17.02
CA THR A 104 16.28 -10.55 -16.10
C THR A 104 15.40 -11.62 -15.44
N GLY A 105 14.08 -11.41 -15.40
CA GLY A 105 13.14 -12.23 -14.63
C GLY A 105 13.25 -12.01 -13.11
N GLU A 106 14.02 -11.01 -12.69
CA GLU A 106 14.27 -10.73 -11.27
C GLU A 106 13.25 -9.75 -10.69
N THR A 107 13.04 -9.83 -9.37
CA THR A 107 12.26 -8.86 -8.62
C THR A 107 12.99 -7.52 -8.57
N ILE A 108 12.41 -6.49 -9.17
CA ILE A 108 12.97 -5.14 -9.17
C ILE A 108 12.29 -4.20 -8.17
N GLY A 109 11.16 -4.61 -7.57
CA GLY A 109 10.47 -3.85 -6.54
C GLY A 109 9.17 -4.49 -6.10
N TYR A 110 8.58 -3.87 -5.09
CA TYR A 110 7.21 -4.13 -4.64
C TYR A 110 6.41 -2.84 -4.71
N THR A 111 5.14 -2.94 -5.07
CA THR A 111 4.28 -1.77 -5.26
C THR A 111 2.85 -2.10 -4.86
N LEU A 112 2.11 -1.10 -4.41
CA LEU A 112 0.66 -1.15 -4.35
C LEU A 112 0.13 -0.74 -5.72
N VAL A 113 -0.74 -1.56 -6.28
CA VAL A 113 -1.40 -1.32 -7.57
C VAL A 113 -2.88 -1.10 -7.31
N TYR A 114 -3.41 0.02 -7.79
CA TYR A 114 -4.81 0.40 -7.63
C TYR A 114 -5.53 0.25 -8.95
N VAL A 115 -6.61 -0.51 -8.96
CA VAL A 115 -7.40 -0.83 -10.16
C VAL A 115 -8.85 -0.46 -9.94
N PHE A 116 -9.45 0.25 -10.89
CA PHE A 116 -10.89 0.52 -10.94
C PHE A 116 -11.59 -0.46 -11.87
N TYR A 117 -12.75 -0.91 -11.43
CA TYR A 117 -13.70 -1.71 -12.22
C TYR A 117 -15.07 -1.03 -12.23
N SER A 118 -15.51 -0.59 -13.41
CA SER A 118 -16.76 0.13 -13.58
C SER A 118 -17.99 -0.80 -13.61
N LEU A 119 -19.16 -0.22 -13.42
CA LEU A 119 -20.44 -0.94 -13.60
C LEU A 119 -20.71 -1.36 -15.05
N ASN A 120 -19.97 -0.82 -16.02
CA ASN A 120 -20.09 -1.12 -17.46
C ASN A 120 -19.01 -2.09 -17.96
N ASP A 121 -18.31 -2.79 -17.06
CA ASP A 121 -17.22 -3.73 -17.37
C ASP A 121 -15.95 -3.06 -17.93
N ASP A 122 -15.76 -1.76 -17.69
CA ASP A 122 -14.49 -1.09 -18.00
C ASP A 122 -13.52 -1.30 -16.85
N VAL A 123 -12.23 -1.38 -17.17
CA VAL A 123 -11.14 -1.57 -16.19
C VAL A 123 -10.09 -0.49 -16.42
N GLU A 124 -9.58 0.10 -15.36
CA GLU A 124 -8.56 1.14 -15.41
C GLU A 124 -7.50 0.93 -14.32
N LEU A 125 -6.22 1.09 -14.66
CA LEU A 125 -5.14 1.22 -13.71
C LEU A 125 -5.12 2.65 -13.16
N LEU A 126 -5.52 2.84 -11.90
CA LEU A 126 -5.64 4.17 -11.30
C LEU A 126 -4.29 4.75 -10.87
N ASN A 127 -3.49 3.96 -10.18
CA ASN A 127 -2.22 4.41 -9.61
C ASN A 127 -1.32 3.23 -9.21
N GLU A 128 -0.05 3.55 -9.04
CA GLU A 128 0.99 2.70 -8.50
C GLU A 128 1.73 3.43 -7.38
N GLN A 129 1.95 2.76 -6.26
CA GLN A 129 2.69 3.31 -5.12
C GLN A 129 3.80 2.36 -4.72
N ASP A 130 5.04 2.69 -5.08
CA ASP A 130 6.19 1.86 -4.77
C ASP A 130 6.43 1.73 -3.26
N ILE A 131 6.72 0.51 -2.80
CA ILE A 131 7.15 0.25 -1.44
C ILE A 131 8.64 0.53 -1.33
N VAL A 132 8.97 1.57 -0.59
CA VAL A 132 10.35 1.99 -0.35
C VAL A 132 10.78 1.55 1.04
N PHE A 133 11.77 0.67 1.10
CA PHE A 133 12.35 0.23 2.38
C PHE A 133 13.24 1.32 2.96
N ALA A 134 12.74 2.03 3.95
CA ALA A 134 13.50 3.02 4.69
C ALA A 134 12.89 3.14 6.09
N PRO A 135 13.24 2.25 7.04
CA PRO A 135 12.71 2.29 8.39
C PRO A 135 13.08 3.56 9.15
N ASP A 136 14.17 4.21 8.74
CA ASP A 136 14.58 5.52 9.25
C ASP A 136 15.13 6.42 8.11
N ALA A 137 15.24 7.72 8.39
CA ALA A 137 15.71 8.70 7.40
C ALA A 137 17.18 8.53 7.01
N THR A 138 17.94 7.68 7.71
CA THR A 138 19.37 7.44 7.50
C THR A 138 19.63 6.18 6.71
N SER A 139 18.64 5.29 6.60
CA SER A 139 18.75 4.05 5.81
C SER A 139 18.73 4.35 4.32
N PRO A 140 19.68 3.82 3.52
CA PRO A 140 19.63 3.93 2.07
C PRO A 140 18.33 3.28 1.53
N LYS A 141 17.66 3.97 0.63
CA LYS A 141 16.52 3.40 -0.11
C LYS A 141 17.01 2.34 -1.09
N VAL A 142 16.15 1.37 -1.44
CA VAL A 142 16.49 0.31 -2.41
C VAL A 142 17.02 0.89 -3.73
N ALA A 143 16.41 1.97 -4.23
CA ALA A 143 16.85 2.66 -5.46
C ALA A 143 18.25 3.32 -5.36
N GLU A 144 18.75 3.54 -4.12
CA GLU A 144 20.08 4.10 -3.83
C GLU A 144 21.05 3.02 -3.33
N SER A 145 20.64 1.74 -3.42
CA SER A 145 21.34 0.61 -2.82
C SER A 145 22.47 0.06 -3.70
N THR A 146 22.67 0.62 -4.87
CA THR A 146 23.76 0.22 -5.78
C THR A 146 24.74 1.38 -6.03
N ASP A 147 26.01 1.05 -6.22
CA ASP A 147 27.05 2.00 -6.66
C ASP A 147 26.91 2.32 -8.17
N ALA A 148 27.81 3.16 -8.68
CA ALA A 148 27.85 3.54 -10.11
C ALA A 148 28.10 2.36 -11.08
N ASN A 149 28.49 1.20 -10.57
CA ASN A 149 28.71 -0.04 -11.34
C ASN A 149 27.55 -1.03 -11.21
N GLY A 150 26.50 -0.69 -10.44
CA GLY A 150 25.37 -1.58 -10.17
C GLY A 150 25.61 -2.59 -9.04
N GLU A 151 26.70 -2.46 -8.27
CA GLU A 151 26.97 -3.32 -7.12
C GLU A 151 26.18 -2.85 -5.89
N ILE A 152 25.62 -3.82 -5.14
CA ILE A 152 24.85 -3.53 -3.92
C ILE A 152 25.79 -2.94 -2.87
N LEU A 153 25.43 -1.75 -2.36
CA LEU A 153 26.16 -1.09 -1.28
C LEU A 153 26.03 -1.89 0.03
N PRO A 154 27.11 -2.11 0.77
CA PRO A 154 27.03 -2.73 2.09
C PRO A 154 26.06 -1.99 3.02
N GLY A 155 25.14 -2.72 3.64
CA GLY A 155 24.11 -2.15 4.51
C GLY A 155 22.94 -1.49 3.79
N ALA A 156 22.81 -1.70 2.48
CA ALA A 156 21.62 -1.28 1.74
C ALA A 156 20.49 -2.28 1.89
N TRP A 157 19.26 -1.77 1.78
CA TRP A 157 18.07 -2.62 1.62
C TRP A 157 18.05 -3.22 0.21
N VAL A 158 17.70 -4.50 0.13
CA VAL A 158 17.51 -5.20 -1.15
C VAL A 158 16.14 -5.86 -1.16
N ASN A 159 15.53 -5.93 -2.35
CA ASN A 159 14.30 -6.68 -2.54
C ASN A 159 14.53 -8.17 -2.24
N TRP A 160 13.53 -8.82 -1.64
CA TRP A 160 13.55 -10.26 -1.48
C TRP A 160 13.49 -10.93 -2.86
N ALA A 161 14.53 -11.69 -3.19
CA ALA A 161 14.70 -12.25 -4.54
C ALA A 161 13.95 -13.56 -4.77
N ALA A 162 13.69 -14.33 -3.69
CA ALA A 162 12.94 -15.58 -3.75
C ALA A 162 11.43 -15.34 -3.75
N ASP A 163 10.62 -16.39 -3.67
CA ASP A 163 9.18 -16.28 -3.50
C ASP A 163 8.88 -15.52 -2.19
N PRO A 164 8.20 -14.37 -2.24
CA PRO A 164 7.89 -13.59 -1.04
C PRO A 164 6.92 -14.29 -0.09
N LEU A 165 6.16 -15.28 -0.58
CA LEU A 165 5.21 -16.05 0.23
C LEU A 165 5.89 -17.20 0.99
N ASP A 166 7.07 -17.62 0.54
CA ASP A 166 7.88 -18.64 1.25
C ASP A 166 8.81 -17.95 2.27
N ILE A 167 8.23 -17.49 3.37
CA ILE A 167 8.99 -16.85 4.45
C ILE A 167 9.86 -17.93 5.15
N PRO A 168 11.20 -17.75 5.18
CA PRO A 168 12.09 -18.74 5.80
C PRO A 168 11.82 -18.92 7.29
N GLU A 169 12.02 -20.15 7.79
CA GLU A 169 11.74 -20.48 9.21
C GLU A 169 12.57 -19.66 10.21
N ASN A 170 13.80 -19.30 9.86
CA ASN A 170 14.60 -18.40 10.70
C ASN A 170 14.02 -17.00 10.77
N VAL A 171 13.45 -16.48 9.67
CA VAL A 171 12.79 -15.17 9.65
C VAL A 171 11.49 -15.21 10.45
N LYS A 172 10.70 -16.28 10.33
CA LYS A 172 9.50 -16.50 11.17
C LYS A 172 9.89 -16.52 12.66
N ALA A 173 10.93 -17.27 13.02
CA ALA A 173 11.40 -17.35 14.41
C ALA A 173 11.91 -16.00 14.93
N ALA A 174 12.57 -15.20 14.10
CA ALA A 174 13.00 -13.85 14.44
C ALA A 174 11.78 -12.92 14.62
N PHE A 175 10.80 -13.04 13.72
CA PHE A 175 9.54 -12.30 13.80
C PHE A 175 8.80 -12.62 15.11
N ASP A 176 8.59 -13.89 15.42
CA ASP A 176 7.90 -14.32 16.65
C ASP A 176 8.57 -13.76 17.90
N LYS A 177 9.91 -13.80 17.93
CA LYS A 177 10.69 -13.20 19.04
C LYS A 177 10.51 -11.69 19.10
N ALA A 178 10.56 -10.99 17.98
CA ALA A 178 10.40 -9.55 17.94
C ALA A 178 9.01 -9.12 18.42
N MET A 179 7.98 -9.95 18.16
CA MET A 179 6.59 -9.71 18.58
C MET A 179 6.31 -10.13 20.01
N GLU A 180 7.23 -10.81 20.70
CA GLU A 180 7.03 -11.31 22.06
C GLU A 180 6.71 -10.17 23.04
N GLY A 181 5.57 -10.30 23.73
CA GLY A 181 5.10 -9.28 24.69
C GLY A 181 4.35 -8.10 24.09
N LEU A 182 4.20 -8.02 22.76
CA LEU A 182 3.34 -7.01 22.13
C LEU A 182 1.87 -7.34 22.40
N VAL A 183 1.10 -6.34 22.79
CA VAL A 183 -0.33 -6.48 23.14
C VAL A 183 -1.17 -5.46 22.37
N GLY A 184 -2.46 -5.74 22.22
CA GLY A 184 -3.42 -4.84 21.57
C GLY A 184 -3.68 -5.14 20.11
N CYS A 185 -2.71 -5.71 19.38
CA CYS A 185 -2.87 -6.19 18.01
C CYS A 185 -2.22 -7.56 17.84
N THR A 186 -2.73 -8.34 16.89
CA THR A 186 -2.04 -9.51 16.35
C THR A 186 -1.49 -9.16 14.98
N TYR A 187 -0.29 -9.65 14.67
CA TYR A 187 0.39 -9.46 13.40
C TYR A 187 0.64 -10.83 12.77
N GLU A 188 0.05 -11.05 11.62
CA GLU A 188 0.22 -12.28 10.84
C GLU A 188 1.09 -11.97 9.62
N PRO A 189 2.34 -12.48 9.54
CA PRO A 189 3.21 -12.22 8.40
C PRO A 189 2.68 -12.94 7.16
N ILE A 190 2.47 -12.17 6.08
CA ILE A 190 1.92 -12.64 4.80
C ILE A 190 3.04 -12.87 3.79
N ALA A 191 3.98 -11.92 3.71
CA ALA A 191 5.04 -11.94 2.72
C ALA A 191 6.30 -11.27 3.28
N ILE A 192 7.46 -11.74 2.87
CA ILE A 192 8.74 -11.06 3.07
C ILE A 192 9.07 -10.24 1.82
N LEU A 193 9.31 -8.95 1.99
CA LEU A 193 9.50 -8.02 0.86
C LEU A 193 10.95 -7.61 0.68
N GLY A 194 11.71 -7.50 1.76
CA GLY A 194 13.08 -7.01 1.68
C GLY A 194 13.94 -7.43 2.85
N THR A 195 15.25 -7.32 2.65
CA THR A 195 16.26 -7.60 3.66
C THR A 195 17.41 -6.59 3.59
N GLN A 196 18.12 -6.44 4.71
CA GLN A 196 19.29 -5.58 4.82
C GLN A 196 20.33 -6.28 5.67
N VAL A 197 21.53 -6.46 5.14
CA VAL A 197 22.65 -7.06 5.87
C VAL A 197 23.35 -5.99 6.70
N VAL A 198 23.37 -6.21 8.01
CA VAL A 198 24.01 -5.37 9.02
C VAL A 198 24.89 -6.23 9.94
N ALA A 199 25.14 -5.82 11.19
CA ALA A 199 25.70 -6.75 12.18
C ALA A 199 24.58 -7.70 12.69
N GLY A 200 24.06 -8.51 11.80
CA GLY A 200 22.84 -9.31 11.88
C GLY A 200 22.08 -9.15 10.57
N ALA A 201 20.75 -9.16 10.61
CA ALA A 201 19.90 -8.92 9.46
C ALA A 201 18.65 -8.11 9.84
N ASN A 202 18.26 -7.21 8.96
CA ASN A 202 16.95 -6.57 9.02
C ASN A 202 16.04 -7.22 7.96
N TYR A 203 14.76 -7.36 8.29
CA TYR A 203 13.73 -7.87 7.39
C TYR A 203 12.54 -6.91 7.36
N CYS A 204 11.92 -6.77 6.19
CA CYS A 204 10.65 -6.09 6.00
C CYS A 204 9.60 -7.12 5.61
N LEU A 205 8.54 -7.24 6.42
CA LEU A 205 7.43 -8.17 6.17
C LEU A 205 6.14 -7.37 6.02
N LEU A 206 5.30 -7.78 5.04
CA LEU A 206 3.91 -7.40 5.03
C LEU A 206 3.17 -8.27 6.04
N CYS A 207 2.38 -7.64 6.90
CA CYS A 207 1.55 -8.32 7.89
C CYS A 207 0.08 -7.92 7.76
N LYS A 208 -0.83 -8.89 7.96
CA LYS A 208 -2.21 -8.63 8.29
C LYS A 208 -2.28 -8.33 9.78
N THR A 209 -2.77 -7.16 10.13
CA THR A 209 -2.87 -6.68 11.51
C THR A 209 -4.32 -6.71 11.94
N THR A 210 -4.61 -7.31 13.08
CA THR A 210 -5.96 -7.36 13.66
C THR A 210 -5.94 -6.79 15.06
N VAL A 211 -6.77 -5.79 15.32
CA VAL A 211 -6.90 -5.21 16.66
C VAL A 211 -7.66 -6.16 17.57
N VAL A 212 -7.16 -6.35 18.80
CA VAL A 212 -7.79 -7.24 19.80
C VAL A 212 -8.96 -6.50 20.48
N THR A 213 -10.05 -6.32 19.73
CA THR A 213 -11.32 -5.74 20.18
C THR A 213 -12.48 -6.61 19.69
N PRO A 214 -13.71 -6.45 20.22
CA PRO A 214 -14.87 -7.23 19.75
C PRO A 214 -15.11 -7.12 18.24
N ASP A 215 -14.87 -5.96 17.63
CA ASP A 215 -15.08 -5.70 16.21
C ASP A 215 -13.89 -6.18 15.35
N ALA A 216 -12.74 -6.47 15.99
CA ALA A 216 -11.53 -7.02 15.38
C ALA A 216 -11.15 -6.37 14.03
N PRO A 217 -11.04 -5.02 13.94
CA PRO A 217 -10.74 -4.36 12.69
C PRO A 217 -9.39 -4.83 12.13
N VAL A 218 -9.36 -5.03 10.81
CA VAL A 218 -8.21 -5.50 10.06
C VAL A 218 -7.56 -4.32 9.34
N SER A 219 -6.22 -4.31 9.33
CA SER A 219 -5.39 -3.43 8.51
C SER A 219 -4.18 -4.19 7.99
N TYR A 220 -3.40 -3.54 7.13
CA TYR A 220 -2.14 -4.09 6.62
C TYR A 220 -0.99 -3.19 7.02
N THR A 221 0.11 -3.79 7.45
CA THR A 221 1.28 -3.07 7.94
C THR A 221 2.57 -3.64 7.37
N LEU A 222 3.55 -2.77 7.17
CA LEU A 222 4.94 -3.17 6.98
C LEU A 222 5.62 -3.23 8.34
N VAL A 223 6.08 -4.42 8.70
CA VAL A 223 6.80 -4.65 9.95
C VAL A 223 8.28 -4.84 9.64
N TYR A 224 9.10 -3.97 10.23
CA TYR A 224 10.55 -4.04 10.13
C TYR A 224 11.11 -4.61 11.42
N ILE A 225 11.86 -5.70 11.30
CA ILE A 225 12.51 -6.35 12.44
C ILE A 225 14.02 -6.42 12.22
N TYR A 226 14.76 -6.43 13.32
CA TYR A 226 16.19 -6.72 13.36
C TYR A 226 16.41 -8.05 14.06
N GLU A 227 17.27 -8.91 13.49
CA GLU A 227 17.79 -10.13 14.07
C GLU A 227 19.29 -9.97 14.28
N ALA A 228 19.72 -10.04 15.54
CA ALA A 228 21.13 -9.98 15.89
C ALA A 228 21.84 -11.33 15.70
N LEU A 229 23.18 -11.30 15.64
CA LEU A 229 24.01 -12.50 15.47
C LEU A 229 23.88 -13.53 16.61
N ASP A 230 23.43 -13.10 17.78
CA ASP A 230 23.15 -13.98 18.94
C ASP A 230 21.73 -14.58 18.90
N GLY A 231 20.97 -14.25 17.86
CA GLY A 231 19.60 -14.70 17.65
C GLY A 231 18.55 -13.95 18.49
N THR A 232 18.89 -12.84 19.13
CA THR A 232 17.88 -11.91 19.67
C THR A 232 17.22 -11.14 18.53
N ALA A 233 15.95 -10.75 18.69
CA ALA A 233 15.26 -9.97 17.69
C ALA A 233 14.42 -8.85 18.32
N GLU A 234 14.26 -7.76 17.58
CA GLU A 234 13.48 -6.60 18.02
C GLU A 234 12.74 -5.94 16.84
N ILE A 235 11.65 -5.23 17.15
CA ILE A 235 10.93 -4.43 16.18
C ILE A 235 11.70 -3.13 15.96
N LEU A 236 12.04 -2.83 14.70
CA LEU A 236 12.59 -1.54 14.31
C LEU A 236 11.50 -0.52 14.06
N ARG A 237 10.43 -0.96 13.36
CA ARG A 237 9.33 -0.08 12.96
C ARG A 237 8.11 -0.91 12.58
N ILE A 238 6.93 -0.37 12.85
CA ILE A 238 5.65 -0.77 12.25
C ILE A 238 5.12 0.42 11.48
N GLN A 239 4.74 0.21 10.23
CA GLN A 239 4.22 1.24 9.34
C GLN A 239 2.92 0.77 8.72
N ASP A 240 1.84 1.52 8.96
CA ASP A 240 0.55 1.23 8.34
C ASP A 240 0.62 1.44 6.82
N ILE A 241 -0.05 0.56 6.08
CA ILE A 241 -0.38 0.80 4.68
C ILE A 241 -1.62 1.68 4.65
N VAL A 242 -1.43 2.89 4.12
CA VAL A 242 -2.51 3.85 3.91
C VAL A 242 -2.86 3.84 2.44
N PHE A 243 -4.12 3.54 2.12
CA PHE A 243 -4.59 3.53 0.74
C PHE A 243 -4.72 4.95 0.20
N ASP A 244 -4.38 5.12 -1.09
CA ASP A 244 -4.55 6.39 -1.78
C ASP A 244 -6.04 6.77 -1.87
N ALA A 245 -6.32 8.06 -1.68
CA ALA A 245 -7.67 8.58 -1.81
C ALA A 245 -7.99 8.85 -3.29
N PHE A 246 -8.91 8.07 -3.86
CA PHE A 246 -9.50 8.36 -5.16
C PHE A 246 -10.87 9.00 -4.92
N PRO A 247 -11.11 10.24 -5.38
CA PRO A 247 -12.42 10.84 -5.32
C PRO A 247 -13.40 9.97 -6.13
N ALA A 248 -14.60 9.73 -5.56
CA ALA A 248 -15.69 9.19 -6.36
C ALA A 248 -15.92 10.19 -7.50
N GLU A 249 -15.61 9.81 -8.74
CA GLU A 249 -15.92 10.65 -9.88
C GLU A 249 -17.44 10.83 -9.91
N ASN A 250 -17.88 12.09 -9.84
CA ASN A 250 -19.30 12.44 -9.98
C ASN A 250 -19.71 12.05 -11.39
N GLY A 251 -20.40 10.90 -11.53
CA GLY A 251 -21.04 10.46 -12.77
C GLY A 251 -22.19 11.39 -13.19
#